data_56739fa1132a1e47cef356aa09630696
#
_entry.id   56739fa1132a1e47cef356aa09630696
#
_cell.length_a   1.000
_cell.length_b   1.000
_cell.length_c   1.000
_cell.angle_alpha   90.00
_cell.angle_beta   90.00
_cell.angle_gamma   90.00
#
_symmetry.space_group_name_H-M   'P 1'
#
loop_
_entity.id
_entity.type
_entity.pdbx_description
1 polymer ?
#
loop_
_entity_poly.entity_id
_entity_poly.type
_entity_poly.pdbx_seq_one_letter_code
_entity_poly.pdbx_strand_id
1 'polypeptide(L)'
;MRSVNKSYDQQGEIFFACRNYANQPPGVQKKIRDLCENVGQEYAPALLAYLTTDISWQQTCIQYALSEETLRRLRRKFYNAW
;
A
#
# COMPACT_ATOMS: atom_id res chain seq x y z
N MET A 1 6.41 -11.53 -2.72
CA MET A 1 6.55 -10.45 -3.72
C MET A 1 8.01 -10.31 -4.11
N ARG A 2 8.29 -10.46 -5.39
CA ARG A 2 9.66 -10.31 -5.91
C ARG A 2 10.07 -8.85 -5.93
N SER A 3 11.36 -8.60 -5.93
CA SER A 3 11.94 -7.25 -5.98
C SER A 3 11.63 -6.38 -4.76
N VAL A 4 11.18 -7.02 -3.67
CA VAL A 4 10.98 -6.36 -2.38
C VAL A 4 12.10 -6.82 -1.46
N ASN A 5 12.73 -5.86 -0.78
CA ASN A 5 13.87 -6.12 0.11
C ASN A 5 13.48 -6.67 1.49
N LYS A 6 12.23 -7.12 1.63
CA LYS A 6 11.69 -7.69 2.87
C LYS A 6 11.49 -9.19 2.71
N SER A 7 11.69 -9.95 3.78
CA SER A 7 11.37 -11.37 3.83
C SER A 7 9.85 -11.57 3.68
N TYR A 8 9.45 -12.81 3.43
CA TYR A 8 8.02 -13.13 3.36
C TYR A 8 7.31 -12.83 4.68
N ASP A 9 7.97 -13.10 5.81
CA ASP A 9 7.40 -12.80 7.13
C ASP A 9 7.21 -11.30 7.32
N GLN A 10 8.20 -10.50 6.94
CA GLN A 10 8.10 -9.04 6.99
C GLN A 10 7.01 -8.52 6.07
N GLN A 11 6.90 -9.07 4.86
CA GLN A 11 5.83 -8.72 3.94
C GLN A 11 4.46 -9.02 4.53
N GLY A 12 4.31 -10.15 5.21
CA GLY A 12 3.09 -10.50 5.91
C GLY A 12 2.74 -9.53 7.02
N GLU A 13 3.74 -9.08 7.78
CA GLU A 13 3.54 -8.08 8.84
C GLU A 13 3.06 -6.75 8.26
N ILE A 14 3.66 -6.30 7.16
CA ILE A 14 3.27 -5.06 6.47
C ILE A 14 1.82 -5.18 5.97
N PHE A 15 1.51 -6.28 5.31
CA PHE A 15 0.16 -6.56 4.83
C PHE A 15 -0.85 -6.49 5.97
N PHE A 16 -0.55 -7.15 7.07
CA PHE A 16 -1.45 -7.21 8.23
C PHE A 16 -1.65 -5.82 8.84
N ALA A 17 -0.57 -5.06 8.99
CA ALA A 17 -0.65 -3.71 9.54
C ALA A 17 -1.57 -2.82 8.69
N CYS A 18 -1.42 -2.87 7.38
CA CYS A 18 -2.24 -2.08 6.47
C CYS A 18 -3.70 -2.53 6.47
N ARG A 19 -3.97 -3.84 6.45
CA ARG A 19 -5.33 -4.38 6.45
C ARG A 19 -6.09 -4.06 7.74
N ASN A 20 -5.38 -3.93 8.84
CA ASN A 20 -5.96 -3.56 10.12
C ASN A 20 -5.82 -2.07 10.41
N TYR A 21 -5.70 -1.25 9.38
CA TYR A 21 -5.47 0.19 9.49
C TYR A 21 -6.42 0.85 10.48
N ALA A 22 -7.72 0.56 10.38
CA ALA A 22 -8.73 1.20 11.23
C ALA A 22 -8.53 0.91 12.71
N ASN A 23 -7.87 -0.21 13.06
CA ASN A 23 -7.63 -0.64 14.43
C ASN A 23 -6.21 -0.36 14.90
N GLN A 24 -5.38 0.26 14.06
CA GLN A 24 -4.00 0.56 14.41
C GLN A 24 -3.92 1.82 15.29
N PRO A 25 -2.89 1.91 16.15
CA PRO A 25 -2.62 3.16 16.86
C PRO A 25 -2.39 4.32 15.90
N PRO A 26 -2.65 5.57 16.34
CA PRO A 26 -2.48 6.75 15.46
C PRO A 26 -1.10 6.87 14.81
N GLY A 27 -0.03 6.46 15.51
CA GLY A 27 1.32 6.50 14.96
C GLY A 27 1.51 5.54 13.78
N VAL A 28 0.93 4.35 13.85
CA VAL A 28 0.99 3.38 12.76
C VAL A 28 0.14 3.86 11.59
N GLN A 29 -1.05 4.38 11.86
CA GLN A 29 -1.91 4.95 10.81
C GLN A 29 -1.19 6.09 10.08
N LYS A 30 -0.54 6.97 10.83
CA LYS A 30 0.23 8.06 10.23
C LYS A 30 1.37 7.55 9.37
N LYS A 31 2.10 6.54 9.83
CA LYS A 31 3.17 5.92 9.05
C LYS A 31 2.65 5.41 7.71
N ILE A 32 1.53 4.72 7.72
CA ILE A 32 0.93 4.16 6.50
C ILE A 32 0.54 5.29 5.55
N ARG A 33 -0.15 6.32 6.05
CA ARG A 33 -0.55 7.46 5.23
C ARG A 33 0.64 8.20 4.64
N ASP A 34 1.63 8.48 5.47
CA ASP A 34 2.83 9.23 5.04
C ASP A 34 3.60 8.47 3.98
N LEU A 35 3.74 7.14 4.12
CA LEU A 35 4.39 6.32 3.11
C LEU A 35 3.61 6.32 1.79
N CYS A 36 2.28 6.23 1.85
CA CYS A 36 1.47 6.31 0.65
C CYS A 36 1.65 7.65 -0.07
N GLU A 37 1.69 8.75 0.68
CA GLU A 37 1.91 10.07 0.11
C GLU A 37 3.30 10.19 -0.52
N ASN A 38 4.33 9.69 0.18
CA ASN A 38 5.71 9.79 -0.29
C ASN A 38 5.95 8.96 -1.56
N VAL A 39 5.47 7.73 -1.61
CA VAL A 39 5.72 6.86 -2.75
C VAL A 39 4.69 7.01 -3.86
N GLY A 40 3.46 7.35 -3.51
CA GLY A 40 2.34 7.40 -4.44
C GLY A 40 2.10 8.76 -5.06
N GLN A 41 2.45 9.81 -4.34
CA GLN A 41 2.21 11.19 -4.76
C GLN A 41 0.76 11.39 -5.20
N GLU A 42 0.52 11.70 -6.46
CA GLU A 42 -0.84 11.89 -6.98
C GLU A 42 -1.72 10.64 -6.88
N TYR A 43 -1.11 9.46 -6.81
CA TYR A 43 -1.83 8.18 -6.67
C TYR A 43 -1.92 7.70 -5.22
N ALA A 44 -1.54 8.54 -4.26
CA ALA A 44 -1.57 8.16 -2.85
C ALA A 44 -2.96 7.68 -2.39
N PRO A 45 -4.08 8.32 -2.76
CA PRO A 45 -5.40 7.81 -2.37
C PRO A 45 -5.69 6.40 -2.90
N ALA A 46 -5.27 6.11 -4.13
CA ALA A 46 -5.45 4.77 -4.72
C ALA A 46 -4.64 3.73 -3.97
N LEU A 47 -3.38 4.03 -3.68
CA LEU A 47 -2.50 3.12 -2.97
C LEU A 47 -3.02 2.86 -1.55
N LEU A 48 -3.42 3.91 -0.84
CA LEU A 48 -3.98 3.79 0.50
C LEU A 48 -5.24 2.91 0.50
N ALA A 49 -6.17 3.15 -0.44
CA ALA A 49 -7.38 2.36 -0.55
C ALA A 49 -7.05 0.89 -0.81
N TYR A 50 -6.13 0.63 -1.73
CA TYR A 50 -5.76 -0.74 -2.07
C TYR A 50 -5.13 -1.48 -0.89
N LEU A 51 -4.26 -0.80 -0.13
CA LEU A 51 -3.55 -1.42 0.98
C LEU A 51 -4.42 -1.64 2.22
N THR A 52 -5.39 -0.76 2.46
CA THR A 52 -6.13 -0.73 3.72
C THR A 52 -7.56 -1.24 3.63
N THR A 53 -8.06 -1.56 2.45
CA THR A 53 -9.42 -2.06 2.25
C THR A 53 -9.42 -3.33 1.40
N ASP A 54 -10.61 -3.89 1.21
CA ASP A 54 -10.79 -5.10 0.40
C ASP A 54 -10.96 -4.82 -1.10
N ILE A 55 -10.75 -3.58 -1.52
CA ILE A 55 -10.87 -3.24 -2.93
C ILE A 55 -9.93 -4.11 -3.77
N SER A 56 -10.44 -4.68 -4.84
CA SER A 56 -9.62 -5.53 -5.70
C SER A 56 -8.60 -4.72 -6.48
N TRP A 57 -7.59 -5.41 -6.99
CA TRP A 57 -6.58 -4.83 -7.86
C TRP A 57 -7.21 -4.13 -9.06
N GLN A 58 -8.08 -4.84 -9.77
CA GLN A 58 -8.74 -4.32 -10.96
C GLN A 58 -9.65 -3.13 -10.64
N GLN A 59 -10.40 -3.24 -9.54
CA GLN A 59 -11.30 -2.16 -9.14
C GLN A 59 -10.51 -0.90 -8.79
N THR A 60 -9.36 -1.04 -8.13
CA THR A 60 -8.49 0.10 -7.82
C THR A 60 -8.05 0.80 -9.11
N CYS A 61 -7.60 0.02 -10.10
CA CYS A 61 -7.15 0.58 -11.36
C CYS A 61 -8.26 1.32 -12.10
N ILE A 62 -9.47 0.76 -12.09
CA ILE A 62 -10.63 1.38 -12.74
C ILE A 62 -11.04 2.66 -12.00
N GLN A 63 -11.20 2.55 -10.69
CA GLN A 63 -11.74 3.64 -9.86
C GLN A 63 -10.83 4.86 -9.84
N TYR A 64 -9.52 4.64 -9.82
CA TYR A 64 -8.54 5.71 -9.69
C TYR A 64 -7.79 6.00 -11.00
N ALA A 65 -8.20 5.38 -12.09
CA ALA A 65 -7.67 5.63 -13.44
C ALA A 65 -6.14 5.47 -13.51
N LEU A 66 -5.62 4.35 -12.99
CA LEU A 66 -4.19 4.04 -13.10
C LEU A 66 -3.99 2.64 -13.67
N SER A 67 -2.81 2.43 -14.27
CA SER A 67 -2.47 1.12 -14.85
C SER A 67 -2.10 0.12 -13.76
N GLU A 68 -2.24 -1.17 -14.09
CA GLU A 68 -1.81 -2.24 -13.20
C GLU A 68 -0.32 -2.17 -12.90
N GLU A 69 0.48 -1.80 -13.89
CA GLU A 69 1.92 -1.67 -13.70
C GLU A 69 2.28 -0.55 -12.74
N THR A 70 1.58 0.58 -12.83
CA THR A 70 1.77 1.69 -11.90
C THR A 70 1.44 1.27 -10.49
N LEU A 71 0.30 0.60 -10.28
CA LEU A 71 -0.09 0.14 -8.95
C LEU A 71 0.92 -0.88 -8.39
N ARG A 72 1.40 -1.80 -9.23
CA ARG A 72 2.41 -2.79 -8.84
C ARG A 72 3.70 -2.11 -8.39
N ARG A 73 4.15 -1.11 -9.15
CA ARG A 73 5.36 -0.35 -8.83
C ARG A 73 5.21 0.39 -7.51
N LEU A 74 4.07 1.03 -7.29
CA LEU A 74 3.82 1.79 -6.06
C LEU A 74 3.76 0.87 -4.85
N ARG A 75 3.10 -0.28 -4.97
CA ARG A 75 3.04 -1.26 -3.89
C ARG A 75 4.44 -1.74 -3.52
N ARG A 76 5.27 -2.04 -4.50
CA ARG A 76 6.65 -2.48 -4.27
C ARG A 76 7.45 -1.40 -3.55
N LYS A 77 7.35 -0.16 -4.00
CA LYS A 77 8.02 0.97 -3.33
C LYS A 77 7.56 1.14 -1.90
N PHE A 78 6.26 1.00 -1.65
CA PHE A 78 5.70 1.09 -0.31
C PHE A 78 6.33 0.03 0.60
N TYR A 79 6.36 -1.23 0.16
CA TYR A 79 6.93 -2.32 0.95
C TYR A 79 8.42 -2.09 1.21
N ASN A 80 9.16 -1.64 0.22
CA ASN A 80 10.60 -1.39 0.37
C ASN A 80 10.90 -0.22 1.33
N ALA A 81 10.00 0.74 1.40
CA ALA A 81 10.17 1.92 2.26
C ALA A 81 9.70 1.69 3.69
N TRP A 82 8.98 0.61 3.94
CA TRP A 82 8.48 0.29 5.29
C TRP A 82 9.68 0.07 6.24
#